data_44771c400cf10eb35239536aed1c225c
#
_entry.id   44771c400cf10eb35239536aed1c225c
#
_cell.length_a   1.000
_cell.length_b   1.000
_cell.length_c   1.000
_cell.angle_alpha   90.00
_cell.angle_beta   90.00
_cell.angle_gamma   90.00
#
_symmetry.space_group_name_H-M   'P 1'
#
loop_
_entity.id
_entity.type
_entity.pdbx_description
1 polymer ?
#
loop_
_entity_poly.entity_id
_entity_poly.type
_entity_poly.pdbx_seq_one_letter_code
_entity_poly.pdbx_strand_id
1 'polypeptide(L)'
;MSEVHVMDHPLIQHKISYIRREDVGTKEFREVISEIASLMCYEATRDLKLQDVTIKTPICEMVGKELTGKKLAVGPILRAGLGMVDGMLSLIPAAKVGHIGLYRDPETLEPVEYYCKLPADCSEREVFVVDPMLATGGSSAAAIQMLKDKGVKHIRFMCILAAPEGVKKMQEAHPDVDMYIGALDDHLNDHGYIVPGLGDAGDRIFGTK
;
A
#
# COMPACT_ATOMS: atom_id res chain seq x y z
N MET A 1 -2.37 19.45 2.92
CA MET A 1 -1.70 18.58 3.92
C MET A 1 -2.18 17.17 3.66
N SER A 2 -1.28 16.20 3.63
CA SER A 2 -1.64 14.78 3.49
C SER A 2 -2.59 14.37 4.62
N GLU A 3 -3.62 13.62 4.29
CA GLU A 3 -4.50 13.02 5.28
C GLU A 3 -3.94 11.65 5.71
N VAL A 4 -4.07 11.36 7.00
CA VAL A 4 -3.67 10.08 7.59
C VAL A 4 -4.93 9.35 8.02
N HIS A 5 -5.28 8.30 7.27
CA HIS A 5 -6.46 7.48 7.53
C HIS A 5 -6.04 6.21 8.26
N VAL A 6 -6.22 6.17 9.56
CA VAL A 6 -6.02 4.94 10.35
C VAL A 6 -7.32 4.15 10.36
N MET A 7 -7.24 2.88 9.94
CA MET A 7 -8.40 2.01 9.80
C MET A 7 -8.95 1.61 11.17
N ASP A 8 -10.25 1.80 11.37
CA ASP A 8 -10.98 1.42 12.60
C ASP A 8 -11.94 0.23 12.40
N HIS A 9 -12.03 -0.28 11.16
CA HIS A 9 -12.95 -1.36 10.82
C HIS A 9 -12.65 -2.64 11.61
N PRO A 10 -13.64 -3.24 12.32
CA PRO A 10 -13.41 -4.40 13.20
C PRO A 10 -12.74 -5.60 12.53
N LEU A 11 -13.08 -5.90 11.27
CA LEU A 11 -12.45 -7.01 10.54
C LEU A 11 -10.97 -6.74 10.25
N ILE A 12 -10.60 -5.52 9.94
CA ILE A 12 -9.19 -5.14 9.71
C ILE A 12 -8.43 -5.31 11.03
N GLN A 13 -8.94 -4.77 12.12
CA GLN A 13 -8.30 -4.84 13.44
C GLN A 13 -8.16 -6.29 13.94
N HIS A 14 -9.19 -7.11 13.73
CA HIS A 14 -9.15 -8.54 14.05
C HIS A 14 -8.04 -9.26 13.29
N LYS A 15 -7.95 -9.04 11.97
CA LYS A 15 -6.94 -9.67 11.11
C LYS A 15 -5.52 -9.18 11.42
N ILE A 16 -5.35 -7.90 11.71
CA ILE A 16 -4.07 -7.34 12.17
C ILE A 16 -3.65 -8.01 13.49
N SER A 17 -4.56 -8.14 14.45
CA SER A 17 -4.27 -8.83 15.72
C SER A 17 -3.84 -10.28 15.50
N TYR A 18 -4.43 -10.96 14.51
CA TYR A 18 -4.08 -12.32 14.17
C TYR A 18 -2.65 -12.43 13.61
N ILE A 19 -2.28 -11.59 12.63
CA ILE A 19 -0.94 -11.64 12.01
C ILE A 19 0.19 -11.18 12.92
N ARG A 20 -0.11 -10.47 14.03
CA ARG A 20 0.90 -10.09 15.03
C ARG A 20 1.43 -11.30 15.82
N ARG A 21 0.68 -12.38 15.90
CA ARG A 21 1.04 -13.57 16.66
C ARG A 21 2.29 -14.24 16.07
N GLU A 22 3.19 -14.68 16.93
CA GLU A 22 4.44 -15.34 16.53
C GLU A 22 4.24 -16.75 15.97
N ASP A 23 3.13 -17.42 16.36
CA ASP A 23 2.79 -18.78 15.96
C ASP A 23 2.08 -18.89 14.59
N VAL A 24 1.82 -17.75 13.91
CA VAL A 24 1.22 -17.74 12.57
C VAL A 24 2.24 -18.13 11.50
N GLY A 25 1.97 -19.24 10.81
CA GLY A 25 2.84 -19.76 9.76
C GLY A 25 2.83 -18.91 8.48
N THR A 26 3.87 -19.07 7.66
CA THR A 26 4.08 -18.26 6.43
C THR A 26 2.89 -18.29 5.46
N LYS A 27 2.21 -19.45 5.31
CA LYS A 27 1.04 -19.55 4.43
C LYS A 27 -0.09 -18.67 4.93
N GLU A 28 -0.48 -18.85 6.18
CA GLU A 28 -1.57 -18.10 6.80
C GLU A 28 -1.25 -16.60 6.87
N PHE A 29 0.00 -16.26 7.18
CA PHE A 29 0.44 -14.86 7.19
C PHE A 29 0.21 -14.19 5.83
N ARG A 30 0.61 -14.84 4.72
CA ARG A 30 0.36 -14.32 3.36
C ARG A 30 -1.12 -14.17 3.03
N GLU A 31 -1.92 -15.18 3.37
CA GLU A 31 -3.36 -15.15 3.12
C GLU A 31 -4.01 -13.96 3.85
N VAL A 32 -3.70 -13.78 5.12
CA VAL A 32 -4.29 -12.69 5.92
C VAL A 32 -3.76 -11.30 5.52
N ILE A 33 -2.49 -11.18 5.12
CA ILE A 33 -1.94 -9.93 4.53
C ILE A 33 -2.75 -9.54 3.27
N SER A 34 -3.03 -10.51 2.40
CA SER A 34 -3.83 -10.27 1.19
C SER A 34 -5.27 -9.85 1.52
N GLU A 35 -5.89 -10.50 2.52
CA GLU A 35 -7.23 -10.14 2.98
C GLU A 35 -7.30 -8.73 3.58
N ILE A 36 -6.30 -8.36 4.40
CA ILE A 36 -6.19 -7.00 4.96
C ILE A 36 -6.03 -5.99 3.82
N ALA A 37 -5.14 -6.26 2.86
CA ALA A 37 -4.92 -5.39 1.71
C ALA A 37 -6.20 -5.18 0.88
N SER A 38 -7.02 -6.22 0.71
CA SER A 38 -8.32 -6.14 0.06
C SER A 38 -9.29 -5.21 0.81
N LEU A 39 -9.43 -5.40 2.12
CA LEU A 39 -10.32 -4.57 2.96
C LEU A 39 -9.85 -3.11 2.99
N MET A 40 -8.55 -2.88 3.13
CA MET A 40 -7.98 -1.52 3.10
C MET A 40 -8.14 -0.87 1.74
N CYS A 41 -7.99 -1.63 0.65
CA CYS A 41 -8.24 -1.14 -0.71
C CYS A 41 -9.68 -0.67 -0.88
N TYR A 42 -10.65 -1.41 -0.34
CA TYR A 42 -12.06 -1.02 -0.36
C TYR A 42 -12.27 0.35 0.32
N GLU A 43 -11.69 0.56 1.50
CA GLU A 43 -11.78 1.85 2.19
C GLU A 43 -11.03 2.97 1.46
N ALA A 44 -9.81 2.68 0.98
CA ALA A 44 -8.96 3.66 0.30
C ALA A 44 -9.46 4.07 -1.10
N THR A 45 -10.48 3.41 -1.62
CA THR A 45 -11.12 3.71 -2.92
C THR A 45 -12.51 4.33 -2.79
N ARG A 46 -12.93 4.71 -1.59
CA ARG A 46 -14.28 5.23 -1.29
C ARG A 46 -14.62 6.52 -2.03
N ASP A 47 -13.64 7.34 -2.32
CA ASP A 47 -13.75 8.66 -2.97
C ASP A 47 -13.52 8.64 -4.48
N LEU A 48 -13.37 7.45 -5.09
CA LEU A 48 -13.21 7.34 -6.54
C LEU A 48 -14.43 7.92 -7.28
N LYS A 49 -14.15 8.70 -8.31
CA LYS A 49 -15.18 9.40 -9.06
C LYS A 49 -15.88 8.45 -10.03
N LEU A 50 -17.20 8.63 -10.13
CA LEU A 50 -18.06 7.90 -11.05
C LEU A 50 -18.58 8.83 -12.15
N GLN A 51 -18.83 8.26 -13.32
CA GLN A 51 -19.52 8.90 -14.44
C GLN A 51 -20.76 8.11 -14.82
N ASP A 52 -21.71 8.80 -15.46
CA ASP A 52 -22.90 8.18 -16.01
C ASP A 52 -22.58 7.48 -17.33
N VAL A 53 -23.13 6.31 -17.50
CA VAL A 53 -23.00 5.51 -18.74
C VAL A 53 -24.34 4.87 -19.06
N THR A 54 -24.77 4.97 -20.33
CA THR A 54 -25.97 4.23 -20.78
C THR A 54 -25.61 2.76 -20.96
N ILE A 55 -26.31 1.91 -20.25
CA ILE A 55 -26.15 0.46 -20.32
C ILE A 55 -27.50 -0.19 -20.72
N LYS A 56 -27.42 -1.38 -21.32
CA LYS A 56 -28.57 -2.22 -21.63
C LYS A 56 -28.61 -3.42 -20.69
N THR A 57 -29.66 -3.49 -19.89
CA THR A 57 -29.95 -4.67 -19.06
C THR A 57 -30.72 -5.70 -19.90
N PRO A 58 -30.92 -6.92 -19.39
CA PRO A 58 -31.84 -7.88 -20.05
C PRO A 58 -33.28 -7.38 -20.22
N ILE A 59 -33.66 -6.33 -19.50
CA ILE A 59 -35.04 -5.83 -19.47
C ILE A 59 -35.20 -4.52 -20.24
N CYS A 60 -34.32 -3.54 -20.02
CA CYS A 60 -34.41 -2.20 -20.60
C CYS A 60 -33.07 -1.48 -20.68
N GLU A 61 -33.03 -0.34 -21.34
CA GLU A 61 -31.91 0.61 -21.22
C GLU A 61 -32.04 1.42 -19.93
N MET A 62 -30.87 1.70 -19.30
CA MET A 62 -30.80 2.54 -18.10
C MET A 62 -29.48 3.31 -18.04
N VAL A 63 -29.44 4.32 -17.20
CA VAL A 63 -28.19 5.01 -16.83
C VAL A 63 -27.57 4.29 -15.64
N GLY A 64 -26.38 3.74 -15.85
CA GLY A 64 -25.54 3.11 -14.84
C GLY A 64 -24.39 4.03 -14.41
N LYS A 65 -23.54 3.56 -13.50
CA LYS A 65 -22.33 4.25 -13.01
C LYS A 65 -21.09 3.45 -13.35
N GLU A 66 -20.04 4.16 -13.81
CA GLU A 66 -18.73 3.60 -14.11
C GLU A 66 -17.65 4.49 -13.52
N LEU A 67 -16.51 3.89 -13.13
CA LEU A 67 -15.35 4.67 -12.67
C LEU A 67 -14.87 5.58 -13.80
N THR A 68 -14.65 6.87 -13.47
CA THR A 68 -14.12 7.85 -14.43
C THR A 68 -12.64 7.61 -14.70
N GLY A 69 -12.20 7.98 -15.89
CA GLY A 69 -10.80 8.05 -16.27
C GLY A 69 -10.07 6.72 -16.30
N LYS A 70 -8.75 6.78 -16.19
CA LYS A 70 -7.91 5.58 -16.12
C LYS A 70 -7.98 4.97 -14.74
N LYS A 71 -8.05 3.63 -14.71
CA LYS A 71 -8.16 2.82 -13.50
C LYS A 71 -6.86 2.84 -12.71
N LEU A 72 -6.87 2.21 -11.55
CA LEU A 72 -5.78 2.20 -10.59
C LEU A 72 -4.53 1.48 -11.11
N ALA A 73 -3.39 1.81 -10.50
CA ALA A 73 -2.18 1.01 -10.56
C ALA A 73 -1.67 0.75 -9.12
N VAL A 74 -1.04 -0.40 -8.92
CA VAL A 74 -0.44 -0.80 -7.67
C VAL A 74 1.07 -0.85 -7.84
N GLY A 75 1.79 -0.15 -6.98
CA GLY A 75 3.25 -0.10 -6.95
C GLY A 75 3.79 -0.68 -5.63
N PRO A 76 3.96 -2.02 -5.53
CA PRO A 76 4.56 -2.61 -4.35
C PRO A 76 6.03 -2.23 -4.22
N ILE A 77 6.43 -1.85 -3.00
CA ILE A 77 7.84 -1.75 -2.64
C ILE A 77 8.36 -3.17 -2.40
N LEU A 78 9.31 -3.59 -3.21
CA LEU A 78 9.88 -4.93 -3.14
C LEU A 78 10.73 -5.09 -1.87
N ARG A 79 10.72 -6.25 -1.23
CA ARG A 79 9.96 -7.48 -1.52
C ARG A 79 8.58 -7.53 -0.87
N ALA A 80 8.45 -7.00 0.36
CA ALA A 80 7.30 -7.21 1.25
C ALA A 80 5.96 -6.70 0.65
N GLY A 81 5.99 -5.60 -0.09
CA GLY A 81 4.80 -5.04 -0.74
C GLY A 81 4.08 -6.00 -1.70
N LEU A 82 4.79 -7.01 -2.24
CA LEU A 82 4.17 -8.04 -3.09
C LEU A 82 3.04 -8.81 -2.38
N GLY A 83 3.14 -9.00 -1.06
CA GLY A 83 2.10 -9.69 -0.29
C GLY A 83 0.74 -9.00 -0.30
N MET A 84 0.70 -7.69 -0.62
CA MET A 84 -0.53 -6.91 -0.66
C MET A 84 -1.20 -6.88 -2.04
N VAL A 85 -0.47 -7.23 -3.10
CA VAL A 85 -0.92 -7.03 -4.50
C VAL A 85 -2.14 -7.87 -4.83
N ASP A 86 -2.13 -9.15 -4.51
CA ASP A 86 -3.23 -10.07 -4.85
C ASP A 86 -4.54 -9.66 -4.18
N GLY A 87 -4.48 -9.18 -2.94
CA GLY A 87 -5.64 -8.65 -2.23
C GLY A 87 -6.27 -7.45 -2.94
N MET A 88 -5.47 -6.53 -3.44
CA MET A 88 -5.96 -5.38 -4.20
C MET A 88 -6.50 -5.79 -5.56
N LEU A 89 -5.82 -6.69 -6.27
CA LEU A 89 -6.28 -7.18 -7.58
C LEU A 89 -7.57 -8.00 -7.48
N SER A 90 -7.86 -8.63 -6.35
CA SER A 90 -9.13 -9.33 -6.13
C SER A 90 -10.34 -8.39 -6.17
N LEU A 91 -10.17 -7.14 -5.72
CA LEU A 91 -11.21 -6.10 -5.80
C LEU A 91 -11.17 -5.32 -7.12
N ILE A 92 -9.98 -5.07 -7.65
CA ILE A 92 -9.81 -4.25 -8.86
C ILE A 92 -8.97 -5.04 -9.87
N PRO A 93 -9.56 -6.07 -10.52
CA PRO A 93 -8.82 -6.96 -11.43
C PRO A 93 -8.20 -6.23 -12.64
N ALA A 94 -8.73 -5.07 -13.00
CA ALA A 94 -8.22 -4.26 -14.11
C ALA A 94 -7.09 -3.29 -13.69
N ALA A 95 -6.68 -3.28 -12.41
CA ALA A 95 -5.55 -2.49 -11.97
C ALA A 95 -4.26 -3.00 -12.63
N LYS A 96 -3.38 -2.09 -12.99
CA LYS A 96 -2.04 -2.45 -13.46
C LYS A 96 -1.08 -2.53 -12.29
N VAL A 97 -0.04 -3.35 -12.43
CA VAL A 97 0.99 -3.51 -11.39
C VAL A 97 2.31 -3.01 -11.92
N GLY A 98 2.92 -2.10 -11.18
CA GLY A 98 4.33 -1.75 -11.31
C GLY A 98 5.16 -2.47 -10.24
N HIS A 99 6.48 -2.27 -10.23
CA HIS A 99 7.35 -2.81 -9.19
C HIS A 99 8.42 -1.77 -8.86
N ILE A 100 8.64 -1.55 -7.57
CA ILE A 100 9.61 -0.57 -7.07
C ILE A 100 10.62 -1.31 -6.21
N GLY A 101 11.83 -1.47 -6.72
CA GLY A 101 12.94 -2.13 -6.04
C GLY A 101 13.90 -1.11 -5.46
N LEU A 102 13.98 -1.08 -4.13
CA LEU A 102 14.93 -0.26 -3.37
C LEU A 102 15.75 -1.15 -2.46
N TYR A 103 17.02 -0.86 -2.33
CA TYR A 103 17.85 -1.39 -1.24
C TYR A 103 18.44 -0.23 -0.46
N ARG A 104 18.84 -0.49 0.76
CA ARG A 104 19.54 0.48 1.59
C ARG A 104 21.03 0.30 1.37
N ASP A 105 21.68 1.36 0.89
CA ASP A 105 23.13 1.36 0.73
C ASP A 105 23.80 1.06 2.09
N PRO A 106 24.73 0.09 2.16
CA PRO A 106 25.34 -0.32 3.43
C PRO A 106 26.27 0.73 4.05
N GLU A 107 26.79 1.67 3.25
CA GLU A 107 27.71 2.71 3.73
C GLU A 107 26.96 4.00 4.10
N THR A 108 26.07 4.46 3.22
CA THR A 108 25.33 5.72 3.41
C THR A 108 24.01 5.54 4.13
N LEU A 109 23.49 4.32 4.21
CA LEU A 109 22.15 3.96 4.72
C LEU A 109 21.00 4.62 3.93
N GLU A 110 21.29 5.25 2.81
CA GLU A 110 20.28 5.85 1.94
C GLU A 110 19.61 4.81 1.04
N PRO A 111 18.32 5.00 0.70
CA PRO A 111 17.61 4.13 -0.23
C PRO A 111 18.09 4.38 -1.66
N VAL A 112 18.49 3.29 -2.34
CA VAL A 112 18.97 3.29 -3.73
C VAL A 112 18.04 2.47 -4.60
N GLU A 113 17.64 3.02 -5.76
CA GLU A 113 16.88 2.30 -6.77
C GLU A 113 17.74 1.24 -7.44
N TYR A 114 17.28 -0.02 -7.45
CA TYR A 114 17.87 -1.06 -8.30
C TYR A 114 16.89 -1.55 -9.37
N TYR A 115 15.60 -1.30 -9.24
CA TYR A 115 14.59 -1.68 -10.20
C TYR A 115 13.33 -0.82 -10.07
N CYS A 116 12.87 -0.27 -11.18
CA CYS A 116 11.57 0.38 -11.21
C CYS A 116 10.94 0.18 -12.60
N LYS A 117 9.86 -0.56 -12.64
CA LYS A 117 9.07 -0.74 -13.86
C LYS A 117 7.61 -0.40 -13.58
N LEU A 118 7.12 0.61 -14.29
CA LEU A 118 5.76 1.13 -14.16
C LEU A 118 4.97 0.90 -15.44
N PRO A 119 3.64 0.89 -15.37
CA PRO A 119 2.79 0.99 -16.56
C PRO A 119 3.12 2.26 -17.36
N ALA A 120 3.14 2.18 -18.69
CA ALA A 120 3.48 3.31 -19.55
C ALA A 120 2.57 4.53 -19.35
N ASP A 121 1.34 4.32 -18.88
CA ASP A 121 0.33 5.34 -18.61
C ASP A 121 0.16 5.64 -17.11
N CYS A 122 1.19 5.38 -16.29
CA CYS A 122 1.13 5.59 -14.83
C CYS A 122 0.89 7.05 -14.44
N SER A 123 1.32 8.02 -15.26
CA SER A 123 1.08 9.45 -15.03
C SER A 123 -0.40 9.87 -15.08
N GLU A 124 -1.26 9.01 -15.66
CA GLU A 124 -2.70 9.24 -15.80
C GLU A 124 -3.52 8.38 -14.83
N ARG A 125 -2.86 7.57 -13.99
CA ARG A 125 -3.48 6.64 -13.05
C ARG A 125 -3.39 7.13 -11.62
N GLU A 126 -4.33 6.70 -10.80
CA GLU A 126 -4.17 6.71 -9.34
C GLU A 126 -3.24 5.56 -8.96
N VAL A 127 -2.07 5.86 -8.40
CA VAL A 127 -1.05 4.86 -8.06
C VAL A 127 -1.04 4.62 -6.54
N PHE A 128 -1.38 3.41 -6.13
CA PHE A 128 -1.23 2.96 -4.77
C PHE A 128 0.17 2.39 -4.56
N VAL A 129 1.01 3.11 -3.82
CA VAL A 129 2.28 2.57 -3.32
C VAL A 129 1.98 1.75 -2.08
N VAL A 130 2.41 0.49 -2.07
CA VAL A 130 2.07 -0.43 -0.98
C VAL A 130 3.32 -1.07 -0.36
N ASP A 131 3.36 -1.06 0.96
CA ASP A 131 4.36 -1.74 1.77
C ASP A 131 3.68 -2.17 3.09
N PRO A 132 3.81 -3.41 3.57
CA PRO A 132 3.21 -3.80 4.84
C PRO A 132 3.64 -2.94 6.04
N MET A 133 4.85 -2.38 6.01
CA MET A 133 5.47 -1.73 7.16
C MET A 133 5.95 -0.32 6.84
N LEU A 134 5.43 0.67 7.55
CA LEU A 134 5.97 2.04 7.55
C LEU A 134 6.73 2.29 8.86
N ALA A 135 7.99 1.83 8.92
CA ALA A 135 8.85 1.99 10.10
C ALA A 135 9.50 3.38 10.13
N THR A 136 10.70 3.54 9.58
CA THR A 136 11.41 4.83 9.55
C THR A 136 10.91 5.79 8.45
N GLY A 137 10.13 5.30 7.48
CA GLY A 137 9.63 6.06 6.35
C GLY A 137 10.64 6.32 5.22
N GLY A 138 11.90 5.95 5.38
CA GLY A 138 12.94 6.24 4.38
C GLY A 138 12.67 5.59 3.02
N SER A 139 12.43 4.28 2.99
CA SER A 139 12.15 3.54 1.74
C SER A 139 10.86 4.02 1.08
N SER A 140 9.81 4.26 1.86
CA SER A 140 8.52 4.72 1.34
C SER A 140 8.62 6.12 0.75
N ALA A 141 9.32 7.04 1.44
CA ALA A 141 9.55 8.39 0.93
C ALA A 141 10.38 8.38 -0.36
N ALA A 142 11.44 7.58 -0.42
CA ALA A 142 12.26 7.46 -1.63
C ALA A 142 11.47 6.84 -2.80
N ALA A 143 10.66 5.80 -2.54
CA ALA A 143 9.79 5.21 -3.56
C ALA A 143 8.81 6.23 -4.16
N ILE A 144 8.19 7.03 -3.32
CA ILE A 144 7.24 8.06 -3.76
C ILE A 144 7.95 9.17 -4.53
N GLN A 145 9.14 9.62 -4.06
CA GLN A 145 9.93 10.62 -4.80
C GLN A 145 10.28 10.12 -6.20
N MET A 146 10.75 8.87 -6.29
CA MET A 146 11.07 8.23 -7.58
C MET A 146 9.86 8.19 -8.52
N LEU A 147 8.67 7.90 -8.02
CA LEU A 147 7.45 7.91 -8.84
C LEU A 147 7.12 9.32 -9.33
N LYS A 148 7.26 10.34 -8.49
CA LYS A 148 7.08 11.73 -8.86
C LYS A 148 8.07 12.16 -9.94
N ASP A 149 9.34 11.77 -9.81
CA ASP A 149 10.38 12.05 -10.81
C ASP A 149 10.10 11.38 -12.16
N LYS A 150 9.39 10.25 -12.15
CA LYS A 150 8.90 9.55 -13.34
C LYS A 150 7.54 10.10 -13.86
N GLY A 151 7.05 11.19 -13.28
CA GLY A 151 5.85 11.91 -13.74
C GLY A 151 4.51 11.38 -13.22
N VAL A 152 4.52 10.51 -12.21
CA VAL A 152 3.28 10.07 -11.53
C VAL A 152 2.73 11.24 -10.71
N LYS A 153 1.46 11.58 -10.92
CA LYS A 153 0.82 12.76 -10.33
C LYS A 153 -0.09 12.46 -9.15
N HIS A 154 -0.74 11.30 -9.18
CA HIS A 154 -1.72 10.91 -8.17
C HIS A 154 -1.21 9.67 -7.46
N ILE A 155 -0.76 9.85 -6.23
CA ILE A 155 -0.15 8.80 -5.41
C ILE A 155 -0.88 8.72 -4.08
N ARG A 156 -1.22 7.51 -3.67
CA ARG A 156 -1.66 7.15 -2.32
C ARG A 156 -0.69 6.13 -1.75
N PHE A 157 -0.42 6.21 -0.47
CA PHE A 157 0.40 5.23 0.22
C PHE A 157 -0.47 4.36 1.12
N MET A 158 -0.25 3.05 1.13
CA MET A 158 -0.99 2.13 1.98
C MET A 158 -0.04 1.16 2.67
N CYS A 159 -0.15 1.05 4.01
CA CYS A 159 0.61 0.11 4.82
C CYS A 159 -0.27 -0.55 5.89
N ILE A 160 0.12 -1.74 6.32
CA ILE A 160 -0.63 -2.49 7.35
C ILE A 160 -0.28 -1.95 8.73
N LEU A 161 1.00 -1.78 9.04
CA LEU A 161 1.47 -1.18 10.28
C LEU A 161 2.35 0.04 10.02
N ALA A 162 2.20 1.06 10.86
CA ALA A 162 3.05 2.23 10.84
C ALA A 162 3.55 2.58 12.25
N ALA A 163 4.73 3.19 12.31
CA ALA A 163 5.21 3.92 13.49
C ALA A 163 5.02 5.43 13.30
N PRO A 164 4.82 6.20 14.38
CA PRO A 164 4.68 7.66 14.31
C PRO A 164 5.86 8.36 13.61
N GLU A 165 7.07 7.83 13.78
CA GLU A 165 8.29 8.34 13.14
C GLU A 165 8.21 8.23 11.62
N GLY A 166 7.72 7.10 11.10
CA GLY A 166 7.52 6.88 9.67
C GLY A 166 6.44 7.78 9.09
N VAL A 167 5.31 7.93 9.80
CA VAL A 167 4.22 8.83 9.40
C VAL A 167 4.72 10.26 9.31
N LYS A 168 5.43 10.75 10.35
CA LYS A 168 6.01 12.08 10.37
C LYS A 168 6.97 12.29 9.20
N LYS A 169 7.87 11.35 8.95
CA LYS A 169 8.82 11.40 7.83
C LYS A 169 8.11 11.52 6.48
N MET A 170 7.04 10.76 6.30
CA MET A 170 6.24 10.78 5.07
C MET A 170 5.51 12.12 4.91
N GLN A 171 4.91 12.66 5.96
CA GLN A 171 4.22 13.96 5.92
C GLN A 171 5.18 15.12 5.62
N GLU A 172 6.39 15.07 6.15
CA GLU A 172 7.44 16.07 5.88
C GLU A 172 7.95 16.00 4.44
N ALA A 173 8.18 14.79 3.90
CA ALA A 173 8.70 14.58 2.56
C ALA A 173 7.62 14.75 1.47
N HIS A 174 6.41 14.28 1.73
CA HIS A 174 5.32 14.22 0.76
C HIS A 174 3.99 14.68 1.36
N PRO A 175 3.84 16.00 1.65
CA PRO A 175 2.62 16.55 2.26
C PRO A 175 1.38 16.50 1.35
N ASP A 176 1.53 16.02 0.14
CA ASP A 176 0.50 15.84 -0.90
C ASP A 176 0.06 14.39 -1.11
N VAL A 177 0.61 13.45 -0.33
CA VAL A 177 0.31 12.02 -0.46
C VAL A 177 -0.47 11.53 0.75
N ASP A 178 -1.72 11.11 0.53
CA ASP A 178 -2.55 10.54 1.59
C ASP A 178 -2.08 9.14 1.97
N MET A 179 -2.14 8.85 3.27
CA MET A 179 -1.70 7.60 3.85
C MET A 179 -2.87 6.81 4.43
N TYR A 180 -2.98 5.55 4.03
CA TYR A 180 -3.95 4.58 4.54
C TYR A 180 -3.22 3.55 5.37
N ILE A 181 -3.48 3.52 6.67
CA ILE A 181 -2.73 2.77 7.68
C ILE A 181 -3.67 1.80 8.38
N GLY A 182 -3.34 0.50 8.37
CA GLY A 182 -4.14 -0.51 9.05
C GLY A 182 -4.13 -0.35 10.58
N ALA A 183 -2.95 -0.14 11.17
CA ALA A 183 -2.81 0.26 12.57
C ALA A 183 -1.55 1.12 12.76
N LEU A 184 -1.68 2.15 13.61
CA LEU A 184 -0.57 2.99 14.05
C LEU A 184 -0.10 2.45 15.41
N ASP A 185 1.15 2.01 15.45
CA ASP A 185 1.80 1.46 16.65
C ASP A 185 2.51 2.54 17.47
N ASP A 186 3.14 2.16 18.60
CA ASP A 186 3.61 3.14 19.59
C ASP A 186 4.89 3.88 19.16
N HIS A 187 5.91 3.13 18.70
CA HIS A 187 7.24 3.69 18.39
C HIS A 187 8.12 2.70 17.63
N LEU A 188 9.34 3.13 17.29
CA LEU A 188 10.42 2.27 16.83
C LEU A 188 11.37 1.93 17.97
N ASN A 189 11.82 0.66 18.05
CA ASN A 189 12.90 0.30 18.95
C ASN A 189 14.28 0.72 18.40
N ASP A 190 15.36 0.48 19.17
CA ASP A 190 16.74 0.86 18.82
C ASP A 190 17.25 0.20 17.52
N HIS A 191 16.60 -0.87 17.07
CA HIS A 191 16.90 -1.58 15.81
C HIS A 191 16.00 -1.15 14.64
N GLY A 192 15.12 -0.16 14.85
CA GLY A 192 14.21 0.34 13.83
C GLY A 192 12.98 -0.56 13.56
N TYR A 193 12.68 -1.51 14.44
CA TYR A 193 11.45 -2.29 14.36
C TYR A 193 10.29 -1.56 15.03
N ILE A 194 9.12 -1.68 14.43
CA ILE A 194 7.85 -1.16 15.00
C ILE A 194 7.50 -1.95 16.27
N VAL A 195 7.09 -1.26 17.32
CA VAL A 195 6.66 -1.82 18.60
C VAL A 195 5.20 -1.42 18.87
N PRO A 196 4.31 -2.39 19.18
CA PRO A 196 4.51 -3.84 19.34
C PRO A 196 4.79 -4.58 18.01
N GLY A 197 4.41 -4.04 16.85
CA GLY A 197 4.75 -4.55 15.53
C GLY A 197 4.23 -5.97 15.22
N LEU A 198 4.90 -6.61 14.29
CA LEU A 198 4.68 -8.01 13.88
C LEU A 198 6.00 -8.71 13.47
N GLY A 199 7.15 -8.12 13.75
CA GLY A 199 8.46 -8.58 13.28
C GLY A 199 8.78 -8.11 11.86
N ASP A 200 9.58 -8.90 11.10
CA ASP A 200 9.89 -8.62 9.70
C ASP A 200 8.81 -9.20 8.79
N ALA A 201 8.04 -8.31 8.17
CA ALA A 201 6.94 -8.71 7.28
C ALA A 201 7.45 -9.46 6.03
N GLY A 202 8.59 -9.06 5.48
CA GLY A 202 9.17 -9.70 4.30
C GLY A 202 9.57 -11.14 4.58
N ASP A 203 10.29 -11.37 5.68
CA ASP A 203 10.69 -12.72 6.09
C ASP A 203 9.49 -13.60 6.42
N ARG A 204 8.47 -13.05 7.07
CA ARG A 204 7.23 -13.78 7.38
C ARG A 204 6.40 -14.11 6.14
N ILE A 205 6.33 -13.19 5.15
CA ILE A 205 5.63 -13.44 3.88
C ILE A 205 6.34 -14.51 3.05
N PHE A 206 7.67 -14.49 3.01
CA PHE A 206 8.44 -15.35 2.10
C PHE A 206 9.07 -16.57 2.76
N GLY A 207 9.04 -16.65 4.09
CA GLY A 207 9.63 -17.77 4.83
C GLY A 207 11.16 -17.80 4.71
N THR A 208 11.81 -16.62 4.77
CA THR A 208 13.26 -16.45 4.54
C THR A 208 14.09 -16.42 5.82
N LYS A 209 13.50 -16.75 6.96
CA LYS A 209 14.18 -17.06 8.24
C LYS A 209 13.89 -18.47 8.66
#